data_50693f1155b978b5af68c97eb04864a2
#
_entry.id   50693f1155b978b5af68c97eb04864a2
#
_cell.length_a   1.000
_cell.length_b   1.000
_cell.length_c   1.000
_cell.angle_alpha   90.00
_cell.angle_beta   90.00
_cell.angle_gamma   90.00
#
_symmetry.space_group_name_H-M   'P 1'
#
loop_
_entity.id
_entity.type
_entity.pdbx_description
1 polymer ?
#
loop_
_entity_poly.entity_id
_entity_poly.type
_entity_poly.pdbx_seq_one_letter_code
_entity_poly.pdbx_strand_id
1 'polypeptide(L)'
;MSQDKNIKIARLISLEKKTREAKSKDELSFLVVNETREIIDYTTSFLLLKSPTDKYHVEAVSDIASVDRTAPLITFVESIVNHKSNQNLKEIEQVDLDKFSKKIKKQKPKNIPQYLLRIPIFSPQRGLQGFLLLARNEIFSENENELISHLSRTYGHAYNTFLINYSIRDFFKKNFTGKKRWITISVIILIFLFPVRMTSTAPVEVVAKNPFLITSPFDGVVKKIVANNNDQTKPGELLVLLEDIDLLNEFNLAKQSLQVSEKEL
;
A
#
# COMPACT_ATOMS: atom_id res chain seq x y z
N MET A 1 -44.73 4.72 -21.66
CA MET A 1 -44.32 4.66 -20.22
C MET A 1 -43.49 3.44 -19.81
N SER A 2 -43.89 2.19 -20.17
CA SER A 2 -43.10 0.99 -19.79
C SER A 2 -41.75 0.89 -20.53
N GLN A 3 -41.70 1.24 -21.80
CA GLN A 3 -40.51 1.12 -22.66
C GLN A 3 -39.40 2.10 -22.28
N ASP A 4 -39.76 3.35 -21.95
CA ASP A 4 -38.77 4.35 -21.47
C ASP A 4 -38.14 3.97 -20.12
N LYS A 5 -38.95 3.36 -19.24
CA LYS A 5 -38.43 2.89 -17.95
C LYS A 5 -37.42 1.77 -18.11
N ASN A 6 -37.68 0.83 -19.03
CA ASN A 6 -36.75 -0.28 -19.32
C ASN A 6 -35.45 0.22 -19.97
N ILE A 7 -35.52 1.22 -20.84
CA ILE A 7 -34.35 1.84 -21.47
C ILE A 7 -33.49 2.53 -20.40
N LYS A 8 -34.10 3.29 -19.47
CA LYS A 8 -33.35 3.96 -18.38
C LYS A 8 -32.70 2.95 -17.45
N ILE A 9 -33.35 1.84 -17.13
CA ILE A 9 -32.77 0.77 -16.31
C ILE A 9 -31.57 0.12 -17.02
N ALA A 10 -31.69 -0.17 -18.32
CA ALA A 10 -30.61 -0.74 -19.11
C ALA A 10 -29.38 0.20 -19.14
N ARG A 11 -29.61 1.51 -19.33
CA ARG A 11 -28.55 2.52 -19.27
C ARG A 11 -27.91 2.61 -17.88
N LEU A 12 -28.69 2.54 -16.81
CA LEU A 12 -28.22 2.52 -15.44
C LEU A 12 -27.25 1.35 -15.22
N ILE A 13 -27.67 0.14 -15.61
CA ILE A 13 -26.83 -1.07 -15.47
C ILE A 13 -25.54 -0.94 -16.30
N SER A 14 -25.64 -0.41 -17.53
CA SER A 14 -24.49 -0.18 -18.38
C SER A 14 -23.50 0.81 -17.76
N LEU A 15 -24.00 1.91 -17.21
CA LEU A 15 -23.18 2.92 -16.55
C LEU A 15 -22.52 2.40 -15.27
N GLU A 16 -23.24 1.62 -14.47
CA GLU A 16 -22.67 0.95 -13.31
C GLU A 16 -21.55 -0.02 -13.69
N LYS A 17 -21.69 -0.77 -14.78
CA LYS A 17 -20.66 -1.66 -15.30
C LYS A 17 -19.42 -0.87 -15.70
N LYS A 18 -19.55 0.16 -16.53
CA LYS A 18 -18.46 1.04 -16.96
C LYS A 18 -17.72 1.67 -15.76
N THR A 19 -18.50 2.11 -14.76
CA THR A 19 -17.96 2.69 -13.52
C THR A 19 -17.05 1.70 -12.75
N ARG A 20 -17.42 0.42 -12.71
CA ARG A 20 -16.62 -0.63 -12.06
C ARG A 20 -15.39 -1.04 -12.88
N GLU A 21 -15.46 -0.91 -14.20
CA GLU A 21 -14.40 -1.28 -15.14
C GLU A 21 -13.39 -0.14 -15.37
N ALA A 22 -13.65 1.07 -14.86
CA ALA A 22 -12.75 2.21 -14.99
C ALA A 22 -11.35 1.88 -14.45
N LYS A 23 -10.33 2.16 -15.26
CA LYS A 23 -8.93 1.80 -14.97
C LYS A 23 -8.16 2.89 -14.24
N SER A 24 -8.66 4.11 -14.27
CA SER A 24 -8.02 5.25 -13.60
C SER A 24 -9.04 6.18 -12.94
N LYS A 25 -8.57 6.99 -12.01
CA LYS A 25 -9.39 8.03 -11.37
C LYS A 25 -9.90 9.04 -12.39
N ASP A 26 -9.10 9.40 -13.37
CA ASP A 26 -9.45 10.39 -14.39
C ASP A 26 -10.52 9.84 -15.33
N GLU A 27 -10.40 8.58 -15.74
CA GLU A 27 -11.43 7.89 -16.53
C GLU A 27 -12.74 7.81 -15.76
N LEU A 28 -12.70 7.42 -14.48
CA LEU A 28 -13.89 7.39 -13.62
C LEU A 28 -14.51 8.79 -13.50
N SER A 29 -13.70 9.82 -13.30
CA SER A 29 -14.18 11.19 -13.17
C SER A 29 -14.84 11.68 -14.46
N PHE A 30 -14.28 11.33 -15.62
CA PHE A 30 -14.86 11.62 -16.91
C PHE A 30 -16.23 10.90 -17.09
N LEU A 31 -16.30 9.62 -16.77
CA LEU A 31 -17.56 8.85 -16.83
C LEU A 31 -18.64 9.48 -15.95
N VAL A 32 -18.30 9.83 -14.71
CA VAL A 32 -19.23 10.40 -13.74
C VAL A 32 -19.82 11.73 -14.24
N VAL A 33 -19.01 12.62 -14.79
CA VAL A 33 -19.50 13.95 -15.23
C VAL A 33 -20.16 13.94 -16.58
N ASN A 34 -19.89 12.99 -17.46
CA ASN A 34 -20.43 13.00 -18.82
C ASN A 34 -21.53 11.97 -19.03
N GLU A 35 -21.35 10.72 -18.58
CA GLU A 35 -22.27 9.64 -18.88
C GLU A 35 -23.48 9.58 -17.93
N THR A 36 -23.43 10.24 -16.77
CA THR A 36 -24.62 10.41 -15.91
C THR A 36 -25.78 11.09 -16.67
N ARG A 37 -25.47 11.85 -17.73
CA ARG A 37 -26.46 12.49 -18.61
C ARG A 37 -27.38 11.48 -19.31
N GLU A 38 -26.94 10.25 -19.51
CA GLU A 38 -27.79 9.18 -20.08
C GLU A 38 -28.98 8.80 -19.17
N ILE A 39 -28.87 9.09 -17.86
CA ILE A 39 -29.86 8.73 -16.84
C ILE A 39 -30.69 9.96 -16.43
N ILE A 40 -30.01 11.08 -16.19
CA ILE A 40 -30.60 12.35 -15.73
C ILE A 40 -30.10 13.46 -16.63
N ASP A 41 -31.01 14.24 -17.16
CA ASP A 41 -30.67 15.38 -18.00
C ASP A 41 -30.17 16.55 -17.17
N TYR A 42 -29.05 17.15 -17.62
CA TYR A 42 -28.45 18.35 -17.05
C TYR A 42 -27.69 19.15 -18.11
N THR A 43 -27.56 20.43 -17.87
CA THR A 43 -26.79 21.32 -18.75
C THR A 43 -25.30 21.19 -18.50
N THR A 44 -24.90 21.15 -17.23
CA THR A 44 -23.48 21.02 -16.80
C THR A 44 -23.40 20.22 -15.50
N SER A 45 -22.36 19.44 -15.37
CA SER A 45 -22.05 18.72 -14.13
C SER A 45 -20.65 19.04 -13.64
N PHE A 46 -20.48 18.99 -12.30
CA PHE A 46 -19.22 19.23 -11.63
C PHE A 46 -18.98 18.10 -10.62
N LEU A 47 -17.84 17.49 -10.71
CA LEU A 47 -17.36 16.53 -9.71
C LEU A 47 -16.40 17.22 -8.77
N LEU A 48 -16.72 17.22 -7.49
CA LEU A 48 -15.85 17.73 -6.45
C LEU A 48 -15.39 16.59 -5.57
N LEU A 49 -14.08 16.49 -5.37
CA LEU A 49 -13.51 15.48 -4.47
C LEU A 49 -12.84 16.15 -3.27
N LYS A 50 -12.86 15.42 -2.17
CA LYS A 50 -12.28 15.87 -0.91
C LYS A 50 -10.75 15.88 -0.99
N SER A 51 -10.15 17.02 -0.69
CA SER A 51 -8.69 17.19 -0.57
C SER A 51 -8.21 16.76 0.83
N PRO A 52 -6.90 16.47 1.00
CA PRO A 52 -6.28 16.24 2.30
C PRO A 52 -6.48 17.37 3.32
N THR A 53 -6.78 18.58 2.84
CA THR A 53 -7.06 19.76 3.69
C THR A 53 -8.51 19.87 4.15
N ASP A 54 -9.31 18.82 3.98
CA ASP A 54 -10.74 18.76 4.26
C ASP A 54 -11.60 19.74 3.42
N LYS A 55 -11.06 20.28 2.33
CA LYS A 55 -11.80 21.10 1.36
C LYS A 55 -12.13 20.27 0.12
N TYR A 56 -13.23 20.63 -0.54
CA TYR A 56 -13.66 20.02 -1.79
C TYR A 56 -13.19 20.88 -2.95
N HIS A 57 -12.54 20.26 -3.93
CA HIS A 57 -12.06 20.89 -5.14
C HIS A 57 -12.66 20.23 -6.37
N VAL A 58 -12.95 21.03 -7.38
CA VAL A 58 -13.46 20.53 -8.65
C VAL A 58 -12.37 19.69 -9.32
N GLU A 59 -12.70 18.43 -9.57
CA GLU A 59 -11.82 17.45 -10.21
C GLU A 59 -12.13 17.31 -11.70
N ALA A 60 -13.42 17.29 -12.05
CA ALA A 60 -13.88 17.20 -13.44
C ALA A 60 -15.15 18.02 -13.65
N VAL A 61 -15.35 18.45 -14.89
CA VAL A 61 -16.53 19.16 -15.36
C VAL A 61 -16.97 18.51 -16.67
N SER A 62 -18.30 18.40 -16.90
CA SER A 62 -18.80 17.84 -18.16
C SER A 62 -18.34 18.66 -19.35
N ASP A 63 -18.09 17.96 -20.46
CA ASP A 63 -17.72 18.55 -21.75
C ASP A 63 -16.39 19.33 -21.75
N ILE A 64 -15.58 19.22 -20.66
CA ILE A 64 -14.29 19.90 -20.53
C ILE A 64 -13.19 18.87 -20.23
N ALA A 65 -12.13 18.87 -21.03
CA ALA A 65 -11.01 17.93 -20.88
C ALA A 65 -10.07 18.27 -19.72
N SER A 66 -9.94 19.55 -19.37
CA SER A 66 -9.05 20.00 -18.28
C SER A 66 -9.68 21.17 -17.53
N VAL A 67 -9.69 21.07 -16.21
CA VAL A 67 -10.31 22.08 -15.34
C VAL A 67 -9.34 23.23 -15.07
N ASP A 68 -9.71 24.43 -15.49
CA ASP A 68 -9.02 25.66 -15.05
C ASP A 68 -9.51 26.05 -13.66
N ARG A 69 -8.67 25.82 -12.66
CA ARG A 69 -8.98 26.11 -11.24
C ARG A 69 -9.11 27.61 -10.93
N THR A 70 -8.66 28.48 -11.83
CA THR A 70 -8.76 29.94 -11.67
C THR A 70 -10.04 30.51 -12.27
N ALA A 71 -10.77 29.72 -13.05
CA ALA A 71 -12.01 30.13 -13.67
C ALA A 71 -13.06 30.56 -12.64
N PRO A 72 -13.76 31.69 -12.86
CA PRO A 72 -14.78 32.20 -11.91
C PRO A 72 -15.89 31.19 -11.61
N LEU A 73 -16.26 30.36 -12.58
CA LEU A 73 -17.27 29.31 -12.41
C LEU A 73 -16.79 28.23 -11.41
N ILE A 74 -15.54 27.81 -11.53
CA ILE A 74 -14.95 26.78 -10.66
C ILE A 74 -14.83 27.30 -9.22
N THR A 75 -14.29 28.49 -9.04
CA THR A 75 -14.16 29.11 -7.71
C THR A 75 -15.52 29.35 -7.06
N PHE A 76 -16.54 29.71 -7.85
CA PHE A 76 -17.91 29.86 -7.36
C PHE A 76 -18.49 28.53 -6.88
N VAL A 77 -18.41 27.45 -7.68
CA VAL A 77 -18.90 26.11 -7.34
C VAL A 77 -18.21 25.57 -6.10
N GLU A 78 -16.90 25.73 -5.99
CA GLU A 78 -16.13 25.36 -4.79
C GLU A 78 -16.57 26.16 -3.56
N SER A 79 -16.88 27.44 -3.71
CA SER A 79 -17.35 28.29 -2.60
C SER A 79 -18.71 27.85 -2.05
N ILE A 80 -19.62 27.37 -2.92
CA ILE A 80 -20.92 26.83 -2.53
C ILE A 80 -20.74 25.57 -1.67
N VAL A 81 -19.94 24.62 -2.16
CA VAL A 81 -19.77 23.32 -1.48
C VAL A 81 -18.96 23.46 -0.20
N ASN A 82 -17.94 24.31 -0.18
CA ASN A 82 -17.09 24.53 0.99
C ASN A 82 -17.70 25.46 2.06
N HIS A 83 -18.91 26.00 1.84
CA HIS A 83 -19.58 26.78 2.84
C HIS A 83 -19.90 25.92 4.09
N LYS A 84 -19.62 26.44 5.30
CA LYS A 84 -19.67 25.66 6.57
C LYS A 84 -21.00 24.94 6.82
N SER A 85 -22.12 25.52 6.39
CA SER A 85 -23.46 24.91 6.53
C SER A 85 -23.67 23.67 5.66
N ASN A 86 -22.82 23.46 4.65
CA ASN A 86 -23.02 22.47 3.59
C ASN A 86 -22.09 21.26 3.67
N GLN A 87 -21.15 21.24 4.63
CA GLN A 87 -20.09 20.22 4.65
C GLN A 87 -20.53 18.83 5.13
N ASN A 88 -21.65 18.73 5.84
CA ASN A 88 -22.07 17.49 6.51
C ASN A 88 -23.32 16.83 5.91
N LEU A 89 -23.76 17.27 4.73
CA LEU A 89 -24.97 16.73 4.13
C LEU A 89 -24.66 15.35 3.49
N LYS A 90 -25.35 14.34 4.01
CA LYS A 90 -25.28 12.95 3.54
C LYS A 90 -26.40 12.62 2.54
N GLU A 91 -27.31 13.55 2.33
CA GLU A 91 -28.50 13.38 1.50
C GLU A 91 -28.41 14.21 0.22
N ILE A 92 -29.13 13.76 -0.78
CA ILE A 92 -29.28 14.52 -2.02
C ILE A 92 -30.11 15.77 -1.72
N GLU A 93 -29.61 16.91 -2.13
CA GLU A 93 -30.28 18.19 -1.89
C GLU A 93 -30.34 19.02 -3.15
N GLN A 94 -31.52 19.52 -3.45
CA GLN A 94 -31.69 20.51 -4.49
C GLN A 94 -31.41 21.91 -3.93
N VAL A 95 -30.43 22.55 -4.48
CA VAL A 95 -29.95 23.86 -4.08
C VAL A 95 -30.47 24.90 -5.08
N ASP A 96 -31.30 25.81 -4.57
CA ASP A 96 -31.73 26.98 -5.34
C ASP A 96 -30.70 28.11 -5.13
N LEU A 97 -30.00 28.49 -6.21
CA LEU A 97 -28.98 29.52 -6.14
C LEU A 97 -29.53 30.89 -5.74
N ASP A 98 -30.84 31.12 -5.91
CA ASP A 98 -31.49 32.37 -5.52
C ASP A 98 -31.75 32.49 -3.99
N LYS A 99 -31.61 31.41 -3.26
CA LYS A 99 -31.75 31.39 -1.78
C LYS A 99 -30.41 31.64 -1.05
N PHE A 100 -29.29 31.69 -1.77
CA PHE A 100 -27.99 31.95 -1.13
C PHE A 100 -27.80 33.39 -0.66
N SER A 101 -26.85 33.58 0.24
CA SER A 101 -26.51 34.89 0.81
C SER A 101 -26.09 35.88 -0.29
N LYS A 102 -26.35 37.17 -0.06
CA LYS A 102 -25.99 38.26 -1.01
C LYS A 102 -24.52 38.25 -1.44
N LYS A 103 -23.63 37.73 -0.60
CA LYS A 103 -22.18 37.62 -0.86
C LYS A 103 -21.89 36.56 -1.94
N ILE A 104 -22.57 35.42 -1.91
CA ILE A 104 -22.44 34.33 -2.90
C ILE A 104 -23.13 34.74 -4.19
N LYS A 105 -24.27 35.38 -4.13
CA LYS A 105 -24.98 35.91 -5.32
C LYS A 105 -24.14 36.88 -6.15
N LYS A 106 -23.34 37.75 -5.52
CA LYS A 106 -22.46 38.68 -6.24
C LYS A 106 -21.35 37.99 -7.04
N GLN A 107 -21.01 36.76 -6.70
CA GLN A 107 -20.00 35.95 -7.38
C GLN A 107 -20.59 35.00 -8.41
N LYS A 108 -21.94 34.95 -8.54
CA LYS A 108 -22.64 34.05 -9.49
C LYS A 108 -22.26 34.40 -10.92
N PRO A 109 -21.63 33.49 -11.68
CA PRO A 109 -21.37 33.68 -13.11
C PRO A 109 -22.71 33.76 -13.88
N LYS A 110 -22.73 34.54 -14.96
CA LYS A 110 -23.95 34.75 -15.78
C LYS A 110 -24.47 33.46 -16.42
N ASN A 111 -23.60 32.49 -16.64
CA ASN A 111 -23.89 31.27 -17.41
C ASN A 111 -24.13 30.02 -16.55
N ILE A 112 -24.32 30.15 -15.22
CA ILE A 112 -24.67 29.01 -14.40
C ILE A 112 -26.16 28.81 -14.35
N PRO A 113 -26.70 27.56 -14.56
CA PRO A 113 -28.12 27.25 -14.41
C PRO A 113 -28.64 27.57 -13.01
N GLN A 114 -29.96 27.76 -12.90
CA GLN A 114 -30.59 28.21 -11.66
C GLN A 114 -30.61 27.13 -10.56
N TYR A 115 -30.84 25.87 -10.92
CA TYR A 115 -30.98 24.78 -9.97
C TYR A 115 -29.75 23.90 -10.00
N LEU A 116 -29.23 23.57 -8.81
CA LEU A 116 -28.14 22.63 -8.63
C LEU A 116 -28.66 21.44 -7.80
N LEU A 117 -28.49 20.23 -8.31
CA LEU A 117 -28.68 19.01 -7.54
C LEU A 117 -27.35 18.60 -6.95
N ARG A 118 -27.23 18.61 -5.63
CA ARG A 118 -26.03 18.18 -4.92
C ARG A 118 -26.19 16.74 -4.48
N ILE A 119 -25.32 15.89 -4.96
CA ILE A 119 -25.35 14.45 -4.76
C ILE A 119 -24.07 14.06 -4.01
N PRO A 120 -24.16 13.57 -2.75
CA PRO A 120 -22.99 13.17 -2.01
C PRO A 120 -22.43 11.85 -2.54
N ILE A 121 -21.12 11.79 -2.76
CA ILE A 121 -20.40 10.56 -3.11
C ILE A 121 -19.87 9.96 -1.81
N PHE A 122 -20.52 8.91 -1.36
CA PHE A 122 -20.27 8.31 -0.06
C PHE A 122 -19.70 6.90 -0.19
N SER A 123 -18.55 6.65 0.46
CA SER A 123 -17.96 5.33 0.60
C SER A 123 -18.23 4.78 2.01
N PRO A 124 -18.68 3.50 2.15
CA PRO A 124 -18.89 2.89 3.46
C PRO A 124 -17.64 2.87 4.34
N GLN A 125 -16.45 2.72 3.73
CA GLN A 125 -15.18 2.61 4.45
C GLN A 125 -14.57 3.96 4.83
N ARG A 126 -14.83 5.02 4.05
CA ARG A 126 -14.16 6.32 4.18
C ARG A 126 -15.10 7.50 4.42
N GLY A 127 -16.41 7.25 4.43
CA GLY A 127 -17.41 8.30 4.57
C GLY A 127 -17.55 9.14 3.31
N LEU A 128 -17.85 10.42 3.47
CA LEU A 128 -18.07 11.37 2.38
C LEU A 128 -16.75 11.68 1.64
N GLN A 129 -16.70 11.30 0.37
CA GLN A 129 -15.53 11.46 -0.51
C GLN A 129 -15.61 12.73 -1.37
N GLY A 130 -16.81 13.17 -1.69
CA GLY A 130 -17.03 14.32 -2.55
C GLY A 130 -18.48 14.55 -2.86
N PHE A 131 -18.71 15.36 -3.89
CA PHE A 131 -20.04 15.68 -4.38
C PHE A 131 -20.06 15.68 -5.90
N LEU A 132 -21.13 15.14 -6.47
CA LEU A 132 -21.50 15.40 -7.86
C LEU A 132 -22.57 16.49 -7.84
N LEU A 133 -22.34 17.57 -8.57
CA LEU A 133 -23.30 18.64 -8.77
C LEU A 133 -23.83 18.56 -10.20
N LEU A 134 -25.15 18.45 -10.35
CA LEU A 134 -25.83 18.55 -11.65
C LEU A 134 -26.55 19.89 -11.71
N ALA A 135 -26.35 20.63 -12.80
CA ALA A 135 -26.91 21.95 -12.99
C ALA A 135 -27.85 22.00 -14.20
N ARG A 136 -29.07 22.51 -14.03
CA ARG A 136 -30.02 22.80 -15.11
C ARG A 136 -30.98 23.92 -14.73
N ASN A 137 -31.77 24.38 -15.69
CA ASN A 137 -32.74 25.46 -15.44
C ASN A 137 -34.12 24.95 -14.99
N GLU A 138 -34.30 23.63 -14.90
CA GLU A 138 -35.54 22.99 -14.47
C GLU A 138 -35.34 22.31 -13.12
N ILE A 139 -36.43 22.16 -12.36
CA ILE A 139 -36.44 21.46 -11.08
C ILE A 139 -36.24 19.96 -11.30
N PHE A 140 -35.41 19.33 -10.46
CA PHE A 140 -35.22 17.87 -10.48
C PHE A 140 -36.38 17.19 -9.79
N SER A 141 -36.88 16.10 -10.40
CA SER A 141 -37.99 15.31 -9.86
C SER A 141 -37.54 14.31 -8.80
N GLU A 142 -38.46 13.84 -7.96
CA GLU A 142 -38.13 12.80 -6.94
C GLU A 142 -37.67 11.49 -7.57
N ASN A 143 -38.28 11.09 -8.74
CA ASN A 143 -37.83 9.88 -9.42
C ASN A 143 -36.37 9.98 -9.91
N GLU A 144 -35.92 11.15 -10.33
CA GLU A 144 -34.54 11.39 -10.72
C GLU A 144 -33.62 11.32 -9.50
N ASN A 145 -34.06 11.83 -8.35
CA ASN A 145 -33.32 11.76 -7.09
C ASN A 145 -33.12 10.31 -6.63
N GLU A 146 -34.11 9.44 -6.80
CA GLU A 146 -34.01 8.03 -6.47
C GLU A 146 -32.98 7.32 -7.37
N LEU A 147 -33.06 7.53 -8.68
CA LEU A 147 -32.11 6.94 -9.65
C LEU A 147 -30.65 7.37 -9.36
N ILE A 148 -30.43 8.65 -9.10
CA ILE A 148 -29.09 9.15 -8.85
C ILE A 148 -28.55 8.71 -7.49
N SER A 149 -29.41 8.41 -6.52
CA SER A 149 -28.97 7.89 -5.22
C SER A 149 -28.32 6.53 -5.36
N HIS A 150 -28.80 5.67 -6.26
CA HIS A 150 -28.18 4.39 -6.59
C HIS A 150 -26.81 4.58 -7.24
N LEU A 151 -26.72 5.45 -8.25
CA LEU A 151 -25.44 5.77 -8.91
C LEU A 151 -24.42 6.38 -7.96
N SER A 152 -24.83 7.26 -7.07
CA SER A 152 -23.98 7.88 -6.06
C SER A 152 -23.23 6.84 -5.20
N ARG A 153 -23.91 5.79 -4.80
CA ARG A 153 -23.28 4.69 -4.04
C ARG A 153 -22.26 3.92 -4.88
N THR A 154 -22.59 3.62 -6.14
CA THR A 154 -21.69 2.95 -7.08
C THR A 154 -20.45 3.80 -7.31
N TYR A 155 -20.59 5.11 -7.51
CA TYR A 155 -19.49 6.05 -7.64
C TYR A 155 -18.60 6.07 -6.39
N GLY A 156 -19.21 6.10 -5.20
CA GLY A 156 -18.48 6.06 -3.93
C GLY A 156 -17.65 4.80 -3.76
N HIS A 157 -18.16 3.65 -4.16
CA HIS A 157 -17.42 2.39 -4.15
C HIS A 157 -16.25 2.41 -5.16
N ALA A 158 -16.50 2.87 -6.39
CA ALA A 158 -15.47 2.95 -7.42
C ALA A 158 -14.34 3.91 -7.03
N TYR A 159 -14.66 5.10 -6.51
CA TYR A 159 -13.65 6.04 -6.02
C TYR A 159 -12.83 5.48 -4.86
N ASN A 160 -13.41 4.66 -4.01
CA ASN A 160 -12.68 4.04 -2.90
C ASN A 160 -11.50 3.21 -3.39
N THR A 161 -11.61 2.54 -4.53
CA THR A 161 -10.56 1.72 -5.13
C THR A 161 -9.33 2.55 -5.52
N PHE A 162 -9.56 3.74 -6.07
CA PHE A 162 -8.47 4.64 -6.50
C PHE A 162 -7.88 5.47 -5.36
N LEU A 163 -8.63 5.71 -4.29
CA LEU A 163 -8.18 6.52 -3.16
C LEU A 163 -7.32 5.74 -2.15
N ILE A 164 -7.24 4.42 -2.26
CA ILE A 164 -6.43 3.58 -1.37
C ILE A 164 -4.94 3.97 -1.43
N ASN A 165 -4.44 4.37 -2.60
CA ASN A 165 -3.05 4.75 -2.81
C ASN A 165 -2.67 6.16 -2.29
N TYR A 166 -3.63 6.97 -1.87
CA TYR A 166 -3.38 8.34 -1.39
C TYR A 166 -3.01 8.43 0.09
N SER A 167 -3.21 7.38 0.88
CA SER A 167 -3.13 7.44 2.34
C SER A 167 -1.76 7.87 2.89
N ILE A 168 -0.67 7.41 2.31
CA ILE A 168 0.70 7.75 2.79
C ILE A 168 1.08 9.17 2.34
N ARG A 169 0.82 9.53 1.10
CA ARG A 169 1.14 10.85 0.55
C ARG A 169 0.31 11.96 1.19
N ASP A 170 -0.95 11.67 1.51
CA ASP A 170 -1.88 12.60 2.16
C ASP A 170 -1.57 12.78 3.64
N PHE A 171 -1.13 11.73 4.31
CA PHE A 171 -0.62 11.80 5.68
C PHE A 171 0.58 12.76 5.76
N PHE A 172 1.53 12.66 4.82
CA PHE A 172 2.66 13.58 4.75
C PHE A 172 2.22 15.02 4.43
N LYS A 173 1.32 15.24 3.47
CA LYS A 173 0.81 16.59 3.17
C LYS A 173 0.07 17.23 4.34
N LYS A 174 -0.79 16.48 5.04
CA LYS A 174 -1.57 17.00 6.18
C LYS A 174 -0.69 17.38 7.37
N ASN A 175 0.35 16.60 7.63
CA ASN A 175 1.26 16.83 8.78
C ASN A 175 2.42 17.79 8.45
N PHE A 176 2.73 18.01 7.17
CA PHE A 176 3.84 18.86 6.73
C PHE A 176 3.42 20.29 6.35
N THR A 177 2.21 20.75 6.72
CA THR A 177 1.78 22.13 6.44
C THR A 177 1.90 23.02 7.67
N GLY A 178 2.42 24.23 7.49
CA GLY A 178 2.51 25.29 8.52
C GLY A 178 3.50 24.99 9.65
N LYS A 179 3.19 25.49 10.86
CA LYS A 179 4.03 25.31 12.08
C LYS A 179 4.28 23.86 12.45
N LYS A 180 3.38 22.94 12.11
CA LYS A 180 3.53 21.50 12.34
C LYS A 180 4.68 20.88 11.54
N ARG A 181 5.02 21.43 10.37
CA ARG A 181 6.16 20.99 9.55
C ARG A 181 7.48 21.05 10.33
N TRP A 182 7.73 22.16 11.03
CA TRP A 182 8.94 22.34 11.81
C TRP A 182 9.01 21.37 12.99
N ILE A 183 7.87 21.11 13.65
CA ILE A 183 7.80 20.13 14.74
C ILE A 183 8.12 18.73 14.23
N THR A 184 7.54 18.33 13.10
CA THR A 184 7.79 16.99 12.52
C THR A 184 9.25 16.83 12.10
N ILE A 185 9.86 17.85 11.47
CA ILE A 185 11.29 17.84 11.11
C ILE A 185 12.15 17.75 12.37
N SER A 186 11.83 18.51 13.42
CA SER A 186 12.56 18.47 14.69
C SER A 186 12.53 17.09 15.36
N VAL A 187 11.37 16.42 15.34
CA VAL A 187 11.22 15.06 15.88
C VAL A 187 12.03 14.05 15.07
N ILE A 188 12.03 14.16 13.74
CA ILE A 188 12.84 13.28 12.87
C ILE A 188 14.33 13.47 13.14
N ILE A 189 14.80 14.72 13.24
CA ILE A 189 16.20 15.03 13.58
C ILE A 189 16.55 14.46 14.95
N LEU A 190 15.68 14.60 15.94
CA LEU A 190 15.90 14.07 17.28
C LEU A 190 16.03 12.54 17.29
N ILE A 191 15.26 11.83 16.49
CA ILE A 191 15.35 10.37 16.34
C ILE A 191 16.71 9.99 15.72
N PHE A 192 17.18 10.73 14.70
CA PHE A 192 18.47 10.47 14.07
C PHE A 192 19.68 10.82 14.95
N LEU A 193 19.51 11.73 15.90
CA LEU A 193 20.55 12.08 16.87
C LEU A 193 20.68 11.04 18.00
N PHE A 194 19.74 10.11 18.12
CA PHE A 194 19.80 9.10 19.18
C PHE A 194 20.85 8.04 18.82
N PRO A 195 21.95 7.90 19.61
CA PRO A 195 22.99 6.94 19.31
C PRO A 195 22.48 5.52 19.53
N VAL A 196 22.37 4.76 18.46
CA VAL A 196 22.03 3.33 18.52
C VAL A 196 23.32 2.54 18.63
N ARG A 197 23.46 1.73 19.70
CA ARG A 197 24.59 0.79 19.81
C ARG A 197 24.43 -0.27 18.72
N MET A 198 25.36 -0.28 17.78
CA MET A 198 25.49 -1.38 16.83
C MET A 198 26.25 -2.53 17.49
N THR A 199 25.58 -3.62 17.80
CA THR A 199 26.19 -4.89 18.19
C THR A 199 26.32 -5.76 16.95
N SER A 200 27.55 -6.11 16.60
CA SER A 200 27.84 -7.11 15.57
C SER A 200 28.26 -8.41 16.28
N THR A 201 27.55 -9.49 16.03
CA THR A 201 27.94 -10.84 16.44
C THR A 201 28.73 -11.49 15.31
N ALA A 202 29.99 -11.78 15.55
CA ALA A 202 30.79 -12.58 14.62
C ALA A 202 31.00 -13.97 15.22
N PRO A 203 30.87 -15.06 14.44
CA PRO A 203 31.26 -16.39 14.89
C PRO A 203 32.78 -16.40 15.14
N VAL A 204 33.19 -16.80 16.33
CA VAL A 204 34.60 -16.93 16.70
C VAL A 204 34.85 -18.39 17.03
N GLU A 205 35.81 -18.97 16.34
CA GLU A 205 36.35 -20.31 16.64
C GLU A 205 37.70 -20.16 17.34
N VAL A 206 37.84 -20.80 18.48
CA VAL A 206 39.08 -20.82 19.23
C VAL A 206 39.91 -22.01 18.77
N VAL A 207 40.97 -21.75 18.03
CA VAL A 207 41.91 -22.79 17.58
C VAL A 207 43.24 -22.68 18.34
N ALA A 208 43.90 -23.81 18.55
CA ALA A 208 45.21 -23.82 19.19
C ALA A 208 46.24 -23.08 18.32
N LYS A 209 47.02 -22.20 18.90
CA LYS A 209 48.03 -21.41 18.18
C LYS A 209 49.11 -22.28 17.54
N ASN A 210 49.49 -23.39 18.20
CA ASN A 210 50.47 -24.37 17.73
C ASN A 210 49.98 -25.77 18.11
N PRO A 211 49.10 -26.38 17.32
CA PRO A 211 48.65 -27.72 17.59
C PRO A 211 49.80 -28.72 17.35
N PHE A 212 50.06 -29.57 18.29
CA PHE A 212 51.00 -30.67 18.12
C PHE A 212 50.27 -31.86 17.54
N LEU A 213 50.57 -32.22 16.29
CA LEU A 213 49.96 -33.36 15.61
C LEU A 213 50.77 -34.61 15.94
N ILE A 214 50.13 -35.57 16.58
CA ILE A 214 50.69 -36.88 16.85
C ILE A 214 50.26 -37.82 15.72
N THR A 215 51.20 -38.30 14.95
CA THR A 215 50.97 -39.23 13.85
C THR A 215 51.52 -40.60 14.21
N SER A 216 50.86 -41.67 13.73
CA SER A 216 51.37 -43.03 13.83
C SER A 216 52.60 -43.19 12.98
N PRO A 217 53.67 -43.86 13.45
CA PRO A 217 54.86 -44.18 12.65
C PRO A 217 54.65 -45.27 11.61
N PHE A 218 53.56 -45.99 11.65
CA PHE A 218 53.19 -47.04 10.71
C PHE A 218 51.66 -47.07 10.50
N ASP A 219 51.26 -47.65 9.39
CA ASP A 219 49.85 -47.86 9.10
C ASP A 219 49.29 -49.01 9.93
N GLY A 220 48.06 -48.83 10.43
CA GLY A 220 47.44 -49.91 11.23
C GLY A 220 45.98 -49.55 11.59
N VAL A 221 45.24 -50.57 11.99
CA VAL A 221 43.85 -50.41 12.41
C VAL A 221 43.81 -50.00 13.89
N VAL A 222 43.03 -49.03 14.22
CA VAL A 222 42.86 -48.54 15.60
C VAL A 222 42.02 -49.59 16.38
N LYS A 223 42.66 -50.24 17.38
CA LYS A 223 41.98 -51.17 18.25
C LYS A 223 41.23 -50.49 19.38
N LYS A 224 41.78 -49.44 19.94
CA LYS A 224 41.18 -48.72 21.05
C LYS A 224 41.73 -47.32 21.17
N ILE A 225 40.86 -46.34 21.31
CA ILE A 225 41.22 -44.98 21.73
C ILE A 225 41.17 -44.93 23.26
N VAL A 226 42.23 -44.52 23.90
CA VAL A 226 42.34 -44.46 25.37
C VAL A 226 42.13 -43.05 25.90
N ALA A 227 42.65 -42.03 25.19
CA ALA A 227 42.46 -40.64 25.53
C ALA A 227 41.14 -40.08 24.97
N ASN A 228 40.41 -39.33 25.77
CA ASN A 228 39.18 -38.67 25.36
C ASN A 228 39.42 -37.22 24.95
N ASN A 229 38.48 -36.62 24.27
CA ASN A 229 38.55 -35.18 23.95
C ASN A 229 38.64 -34.35 25.23
N ASN A 230 39.54 -33.36 25.26
CA ASN A 230 39.84 -32.51 26.39
C ASN A 230 40.61 -33.14 27.55
N ASP A 231 41.10 -34.37 27.42
CA ASP A 231 41.98 -34.95 28.43
C ASP A 231 43.38 -34.30 28.43
N GLN A 232 43.93 -34.11 29.62
CA GLN A 232 45.33 -33.67 29.77
C GLN A 232 46.24 -34.89 29.73
N THR A 233 47.03 -34.98 28.69
CA THR A 233 47.96 -36.11 28.49
C THR A 233 49.39 -35.74 28.83
N LYS A 234 50.19 -36.69 29.28
CA LYS A 234 51.61 -36.53 29.59
C LYS A 234 52.49 -37.18 28.54
N PRO A 235 53.72 -36.74 28.37
CA PRO A 235 54.67 -37.42 27.51
C PRO A 235 54.86 -38.89 27.93
N GLY A 236 54.69 -39.81 26.97
CA GLY A 236 54.77 -41.26 27.22
C GLY A 236 53.44 -41.95 27.57
N GLU A 237 52.35 -41.20 27.66
CA GLU A 237 51.03 -41.75 27.93
C GLU A 237 50.40 -42.42 26.69
N LEU A 238 49.77 -43.56 26.87
CA LEU A 238 49.11 -44.28 25.76
C LEU A 238 47.84 -43.56 25.32
N LEU A 239 47.84 -43.09 24.11
CA LEU A 239 46.68 -42.37 23.54
C LEU A 239 45.80 -43.27 22.70
N VAL A 240 46.41 -44.10 21.88
CA VAL A 240 45.74 -44.99 20.91
C VAL A 240 46.48 -46.31 20.90
N LEU A 241 45.73 -47.40 20.94
CA LEU A 241 46.24 -48.76 20.75
C LEU A 241 45.90 -49.19 19.32
N LEU A 242 46.90 -49.56 18.55
CA LEU A 242 46.77 -50.13 17.23
C LEU A 242 46.70 -51.66 17.32
N GLU A 243 46.12 -52.28 16.31
CA GLU A 243 46.04 -53.73 16.18
C GLU A 243 47.43 -54.23 15.68
N ASP A 244 47.96 -55.23 16.37
CA ASP A 244 49.31 -55.75 16.14
C ASP A 244 49.35 -57.07 15.37
N ILE A 245 48.21 -57.54 14.89
CA ILE A 245 48.08 -58.85 14.22
C ILE A 245 48.98 -58.97 12.98
N ASP A 246 49.00 -57.94 12.13
CA ASP A 246 49.80 -57.96 10.91
C ASP A 246 51.27 -57.90 11.20
N LEU A 247 51.71 -57.07 12.15
CA LEU A 247 53.11 -57.00 12.60
C LEU A 247 53.59 -58.29 13.27
N LEU A 248 52.73 -58.93 14.05
CA LEU A 248 53.04 -60.22 14.64
C LEU A 248 53.16 -61.33 13.57
N ASN A 249 52.36 -61.33 12.55
CA ASN A 249 52.44 -62.25 11.47
C ASN A 249 53.73 -62.04 10.66
N GLU A 250 54.08 -60.80 10.31
CA GLU A 250 55.33 -60.50 9.63
C GLU A 250 56.56 -60.89 10.46
N PHE A 251 56.57 -60.62 11.76
CA PHE A 251 57.60 -61.03 12.68
C PHE A 251 57.77 -62.53 12.72
N ASN A 252 56.66 -63.26 12.81
CA ASN A 252 56.68 -64.73 12.85
C ASN A 252 57.16 -65.33 11.51
N LEU A 253 56.78 -64.76 10.39
CA LEU A 253 57.27 -65.17 9.06
C LEU A 253 58.81 -64.89 8.92
N ALA A 254 59.27 -63.73 9.33
CA ALA A 254 60.66 -63.39 9.31
C ALA A 254 61.48 -64.29 10.24
N LYS A 255 60.97 -64.61 11.42
CA LYS A 255 61.56 -65.56 12.37
C LYS A 255 61.65 -66.97 11.81
N GLN A 256 60.61 -67.43 11.15
CA GLN A 256 60.62 -68.76 10.50
C GLN A 256 61.60 -68.81 9.34
N SER A 257 61.72 -67.79 8.52
CA SER A 257 62.69 -67.75 7.42
C SER A 257 64.14 -67.73 7.91
N LEU A 258 64.37 -67.03 9.03
CA LEU A 258 65.71 -67.07 9.67
C LEU A 258 66.05 -68.49 10.16
N GLN A 259 65.11 -69.18 10.85
CA GLN A 259 65.31 -70.52 11.33
C GLN A 259 65.55 -71.57 10.18
N VAL A 260 64.92 -71.39 9.03
CA VAL A 260 65.13 -72.24 7.87
C VAL A 260 66.57 -71.99 7.32
N SER A 261 66.92 -70.70 7.16
CA SER A 261 68.26 -70.33 6.70
C SER A 261 69.41 -70.80 7.61
N GLU A 262 69.20 -70.80 8.96
CA GLU A 262 70.20 -71.33 9.91
C GLU A 262 70.31 -72.86 9.84
N LYS A 263 69.34 -73.57 9.34
CA LYS A 263 69.39 -75.07 9.20
C LYS A 263 70.02 -75.54 7.89
N GLU A 264 70.07 -74.59 6.92
CA GLU A 264 70.64 -74.89 5.61
C GLU A 264 72.18 -74.58 5.51
N LEU A 265 72.71 -73.99 6.56
CA LEU A 265 74.15 -73.73 6.73
C LEU A 265 74.80 -74.83 7.59
#